data_cdac3d9c132fa8540f2b5da708e936bc
#
_entry.id   cdac3d9c132fa8540f2b5da708e936bc
#
_cell.length_a   1.000
_cell.length_b   1.000
_cell.length_c   1.000
_cell.angle_alpha   90.00
_cell.angle_beta   90.00
_cell.angle_gamma   90.00
#
_symmetry.space_group_name_H-M   'P 1'
#
loop_
_entity.id
_entity.type
_entity.pdbx_description
1 polymer ?
#
loop_
_entity_poly.entity_id
_entity_poly.type
_entity_poly.pdbx_seq_one_letter_code
_entity_poly.pdbx_strand_id
1 'polypeptide(L)'
;MASAVKGVAKVGALDGTGAGAEDLMKKYSVQGFPTLKFFGANKRSPKDYEGQRTGDAMTTEVVKQVGRMVKERTKGSSGSSSSSDKPKSSGSGSKKRSTSAVIELTEANFGALVTDSSDMWLVEFFAPWCGHCKNLAPEWESAAKQLKGQVSLGAVDATEHQGLASKYGVKGYPTIKMFPAGKKKKARDYQGPREAAGIVAYALQQLDESGVPPSIPQITNEKVFESTCAGNQKLCVIMFVPHILDSLAKGRNQYLDTLAEVAKSQRGSPFQFAWSEGGAQQKMEEMMGLTFGYPAAVVISAEKKVYAVQRGSWSKKNLVSFLNGVISGRFV
;
A
#
# COMPACT_ATOMS: atom_id res chain seq x y z
N MET A 1 -6.23 9.18 -13.41
CA MET A 1 -6.32 7.80 -13.91
C MET A 1 -5.01 7.03 -13.72
N ALA A 2 -3.86 7.41 -14.29
CA ALA A 2 -2.60 6.66 -14.13
C ALA A 2 -2.20 6.41 -12.67
N SER A 3 -2.34 7.41 -11.81
CA SER A 3 -2.06 7.29 -10.37
C SER A 3 -3.06 6.37 -9.65
N ALA A 4 -4.32 6.40 -10.05
CA ALA A 4 -5.38 5.61 -9.42
C ALA A 4 -5.29 4.11 -9.73
N VAL A 5 -4.63 3.73 -10.82
CA VAL A 5 -4.44 2.32 -11.22
C VAL A 5 -3.00 1.83 -11.02
N LYS A 6 -2.17 2.61 -10.33
CA LYS A 6 -0.78 2.24 -10.03
C LYS A 6 -0.74 0.92 -9.23
N GLY A 7 0.06 -0.02 -9.71
CA GLY A 7 0.14 -1.38 -9.13
C GLY A 7 -0.91 -2.37 -9.66
N VAL A 8 -2.00 -1.90 -10.28
CA VAL A 8 -3.05 -2.73 -10.89
C VAL A 8 -2.88 -2.80 -12.40
N ALA A 9 -2.59 -1.67 -13.03
CA ALA A 9 -2.33 -1.58 -14.46
C ALA A 9 -1.24 -0.54 -14.75
N LYS A 10 -0.52 -0.74 -15.86
CA LYS A 10 0.43 0.25 -16.38
C LYS A 10 -0.29 1.13 -17.39
N VAL A 11 -0.10 2.44 -17.29
CA VAL A 11 -0.63 3.43 -18.22
C VAL A 11 0.52 4.06 -18.98
N GLY A 12 0.43 4.07 -20.29
CA GLY A 12 1.42 4.68 -21.19
C GLY A 12 0.71 5.56 -22.22
N ALA A 13 1.44 6.50 -22.77
CA ALA A 13 1.03 7.31 -23.91
C ALA A 13 2.03 7.10 -25.05
N LEU A 14 1.54 7.07 -26.26
CA LEU A 14 2.33 7.01 -27.48
C LEU A 14 1.98 8.22 -28.33
N ASP A 15 3.00 8.94 -28.75
CA ASP A 15 2.85 9.97 -29.79
C ASP A 15 2.76 9.27 -31.16
N GLY A 16 1.56 9.29 -31.74
CA GLY A 16 1.28 8.66 -33.03
C GLY A 16 1.92 9.39 -34.23
N THR A 17 2.48 10.57 -34.01
CA THR A 17 3.18 11.36 -35.06
C THR A 17 4.70 11.17 -35.03
N GLY A 18 5.21 10.49 -33.99
CA GLY A 18 6.64 10.24 -33.81
C GLY A 18 7.20 9.21 -34.80
N ALA A 19 8.49 9.28 -35.08
CA ALA A 19 9.19 8.34 -35.94
C ALA A 19 9.05 6.89 -35.42
N GLY A 20 8.57 5.97 -36.25
CA GLY A 20 8.33 4.55 -35.89
C GLY A 20 6.95 4.29 -35.28
N ALA A 21 6.10 5.28 -35.09
CA ALA A 21 4.74 5.07 -34.59
C ALA A 21 3.81 4.47 -35.64
N GLU A 22 4.10 4.66 -36.93
CA GLU A 22 3.25 4.18 -38.06
C GLU A 22 3.02 2.66 -38.03
N ASP A 23 4.06 1.89 -37.75
CA ASP A 23 3.97 0.43 -37.69
C ASP A 23 3.08 -0.02 -36.53
N LEU A 24 3.14 0.68 -35.39
CA LEU A 24 2.30 0.38 -34.24
C LEU A 24 0.85 0.79 -34.50
N MET A 25 0.61 1.92 -35.19
CA MET A 25 -0.73 2.33 -35.57
C MET A 25 -1.39 1.35 -36.52
N LYS A 26 -0.67 0.88 -37.55
CA LYS A 26 -1.13 -0.15 -38.47
C LYS A 26 -1.41 -1.47 -37.72
N LYS A 27 -0.45 -1.92 -36.89
CA LYS A 27 -0.56 -3.15 -36.13
C LYS A 27 -1.76 -3.19 -35.21
N TYR A 28 -2.11 -2.08 -34.61
CA TYR A 28 -3.22 -2.00 -33.66
C TYR A 28 -4.45 -1.29 -34.23
N SER A 29 -4.53 -1.09 -35.56
CA SER A 29 -5.68 -0.52 -36.27
C SER A 29 -6.14 0.82 -35.67
N VAL A 30 -5.20 1.75 -35.43
CA VAL A 30 -5.50 3.09 -34.95
C VAL A 30 -5.89 3.97 -36.12
N GLN A 31 -7.17 4.38 -36.18
CA GLN A 31 -7.73 5.17 -37.30
C GLN A 31 -7.86 6.67 -36.98
N GLY A 32 -7.61 7.07 -35.74
CA GLY A 32 -7.73 8.48 -35.33
C GLY A 32 -7.27 8.73 -33.90
N PHE A 33 -7.21 9.99 -33.50
CA PHE A 33 -6.74 10.43 -32.19
C PHE A 33 -7.81 11.18 -31.40
N PRO A 34 -7.84 11.00 -30.08
CA PRO A 34 -7.11 10.04 -29.28
C PRO A 34 -7.76 8.65 -29.32
N THR A 35 -6.96 7.59 -29.52
CA THR A 35 -7.40 6.20 -29.40
C THR A 35 -6.86 5.60 -28.12
N LEU A 36 -7.71 4.96 -27.35
CA LEU A 36 -7.36 4.29 -26.09
C LEU A 36 -7.52 2.78 -26.23
N LYS A 37 -6.48 2.03 -25.91
CA LYS A 37 -6.50 0.57 -26.02
C LYS A 37 -6.11 -0.09 -24.69
N PHE A 38 -6.85 -1.12 -24.32
CA PHE A 38 -6.59 -1.94 -23.14
C PHE A 38 -5.88 -3.25 -23.54
N PHE A 39 -4.65 -3.43 -23.06
CA PHE A 39 -3.85 -4.63 -23.26
C PHE A 39 -4.02 -5.56 -22.06
N GLY A 40 -4.84 -6.60 -22.22
CA GLY A 40 -5.08 -7.62 -21.21
C GLY A 40 -4.00 -8.71 -21.14
N ALA A 41 -4.39 -9.91 -20.73
CA ALA A 41 -3.48 -11.06 -20.67
C ALA A 41 -2.92 -11.42 -22.07
N ASN A 42 -3.73 -11.35 -23.10
CA ASN A 42 -3.29 -11.45 -24.48
C ASN A 42 -2.94 -10.06 -25.03
N LYS A 43 -1.65 -9.76 -25.04
CA LYS A 43 -1.13 -8.47 -25.54
C LYS A 43 -1.18 -8.31 -27.06
N ARG A 44 -1.45 -9.40 -27.82
CA ARG A 44 -1.54 -9.35 -29.27
C ARG A 44 -2.91 -8.88 -29.77
N SER A 45 -3.93 -8.94 -28.91
CA SER A 45 -5.30 -8.52 -29.24
C SER A 45 -5.84 -7.56 -28.19
N PRO A 46 -5.44 -6.26 -28.23
CA PRO A 46 -5.96 -5.26 -27.32
C PRO A 46 -7.42 -4.95 -27.64
N LYS A 47 -8.16 -4.50 -26.64
CA LYS A 47 -9.53 -4.02 -26.80
C LYS A 47 -9.57 -2.50 -26.84
N ASP A 48 -10.41 -1.95 -27.68
CA ASP A 48 -10.65 -0.52 -27.72
C ASP A 48 -11.46 -0.08 -26.50
N TYR A 49 -11.14 1.10 -26.00
CA TYR A 49 -11.91 1.74 -24.96
C TYR A 49 -12.83 2.80 -25.56
N GLU A 50 -14.14 2.52 -25.51
CA GLU A 50 -15.19 3.39 -26.09
C GLU A 50 -15.96 4.18 -25.02
N GLY A 51 -15.53 4.11 -23.75
CA GLY A 51 -16.19 4.78 -22.64
C GLY A 51 -15.88 6.27 -22.54
N GLN A 52 -16.46 6.92 -21.53
CA GLN A 52 -16.19 8.33 -21.24
C GLN A 52 -14.71 8.55 -20.92
N ARG A 53 -14.11 9.59 -21.50
CA ARG A 53 -12.69 9.92 -21.36
C ARG A 53 -12.36 10.70 -20.08
N THR A 54 -13.08 10.42 -18.99
CA THR A 54 -12.80 10.92 -17.64
C THR A 54 -11.92 9.97 -16.87
N GLY A 55 -11.11 10.49 -15.94
CA GLY A 55 -10.21 9.68 -15.11
C GLY A 55 -10.94 8.57 -14.35
N ASP A 56 -12.13 8.87 -13.84
CA ASP A 56 -12.94 7.92 -13.05
C ASP A 56 -13.55 6.81 -13.91
N ALA A 57 -14.09 7.16 -15.09
CA ALA A 57 -14.66 6.17 -16.01
C ALA A 57 -13.59 5.20 -16.52
N MET A 58 -12.42 5.72 -16.89
CA MET A 58 -11.27 4.91 -17.31
C MET A 58 -10.75 4.02 -16.18
N THR A 59 -10.67 4.54 -14.95
CA THR A 59 -10.26 3.77 -13.77
C THR A 59 -11.23 2.63 -13.48
N THR A 60 -12.53 2.91 -13.53
CA THR A 60 -13.59 1.92 -13.32
C THR A 60 -13.51 0.77 -14.34
N GLU A 61 -13.29 1.11 -15.62
CA GLU A 61 -13.18 0.08 -16.67
C GLU A 61 -11.90 -0.75 -16.51
N VAL A 62 -10.75 -0.14 -16.15
CA VAL A 62 -9.51 -0.89 -15.86
C VAL A 62 -9.74 -1.89 -14.74
N VAL A 63 -10.34 -1.50 -13.62
CA VAL A 63 -10.64 -2.39 -12.49
C VAL A 63 -11.58 -3.53 -12.91
N LYS A 64 -12.59 -3.23 -13.72
CA LYS A 64 -13.53 -4.22 -14.27
C LYS A 64 -12.83 -5.24 -15.20
N GLN A 65 -11.94 -4.78 -16.07
CA GLN A 65 -11.18 -5.66 -16.97
C GLN A 65 -10.18 -6.54 -16.18
N VAL A 66 -9.52 -6.01 -15.18
CA VAL A 66 -8.64 -6.78 -14.29
C VAL A 66 -9.45 -7.83 -13.52
N GLY A 67 -10.63 -7.48 -13.00
CA GLY A 67 -11.55 -8.43 -12.35
C GLY A 67 -11.98 -9.58 -13.27
N ARG A 68 -12.22 -9.30 -14.56
CA ARG A 68 -12.52 -10.35 -15.57
C ARG A 68 -11.32 -11.27 -15.79
N MET A 69 -10.12 -10.71 -15.95
CA MET A 69 -8.91 -11.51 -16.13
C MET A 69 -8.61 -12.44 -14.94
N VAL A 70 -8.88 -11.98 -13.72
CA VAL A 70 -8.77 -12.80 -12.52
C VAL A 70 -9.78 -13.94 -12.56
N LYS A 71 -11.07 -13.65 -12.89
CA LYS A 71 -12.12 -14.67 -13.01
C LYS A 71 -11.85 -15.70 -14.11
N GLU A 72 -11.30 -15.29 -15.25
CA GLU A 72 -10.92 -16.19 -16.34
C GLU A 72 -9.78 -17.14 -15.96
N ARG A 73 -8.79 -16.63 -15.20
CA ARG A 73 -7.70 -17.48 -14.68
C ARG A 73 -8.18 -18.50 -13.65
N THR A 74 -9.19 -18.16 -12.85
CA THR A 74 -9.77 -19.08 -11.86
C THR A 74 -10.72 -20.11 -12.47
N LYS A 75 -11.27 -19.87 -13.67
CA LYS A 75 -12.11 -20.83 -14.40
C LYS A 75 -11.33 -21.83 -15.26
N GLY A 76 -10.05 -21.63 -15.47
CA GLY A 76 -9.21 -22.45 -16.35
C GLY A 76 -8.68 -23.75 -15.74
N SER A 77 -9.14 -24.20 -14.56
CA SER A 77 -8.73 -25.45 -13.93
C SER A 77 -9.93 -26.24 -13.44
N SER A 78 -10.78 -26.68 -14.36
CA SER A 78 -11.62 -27.87 -14.15
C SER A 78 -12.21 -28.31 -15.48
N GLY A 79 -11.62 -29.37 -16.03
CA GLY A 79 -12.21 -30.15 -17.12
C GLY A 79 -13.40 -30.96 -16.63
N SER A 80 -14.40 -30.95 -17.48
CA SER A 80 -15.58 -31.82 -17.66
C SER A 80 -15.80 -32.98 -16.67
N SER A 81 -16.97 -33.02 -16.03
CA SER A 81 -17.98 -34.03 -16.34
C SER A 81 -19.28 -33.79 -15.53
N SER A 82 -20.36 -34.00 -16.22
CA SER A 82 -21.77 -33.94 -15.84
C SER A 82 -22.14 -34.93 -14.71
N SER A 83 -22.98 -34.51 -13.77
CA SER A 83 -24.31 -35.05 -13.54
C SER A 83 -24.91 -34.62 -12.20
N SER A 84 -26.18 -34.31 -12.27
CA SER A 84 -27.17 -34.10 -11.22
C SER A 84 -26.94 -34.83 -9.91
N ASP A 85 -27.04 -34.10 -8.76
CA ASP A 85 -28.07 -34.34 -7.75
C ASP A 85 -27.91 -33.35 -6.60
N LYS A 86 -29.07 -32.82 -6.18
CA LYS A 86 -29.22 -32.02 -4.97
C LYS A 86 -29.54 -32.97 -3.81
N PRO A 87 -28.99 -32.81 -2.61
CA PRO A 87 -29.87 -32.35 -1.57
C PRO A 87 -29.29 -31.32 -0.57
N LYS A 88 -30.26 -30.64 0.00
CA LYS A 88 -30.27 -29.67 1.10
C LYS A 88 -29.35 -29.96 2.29
N SER A 89 -28.82 -28.90 2.86
CA SER A 89 -29.11 -28.33 4.18
C SER A 89 -27.87 -27.83 4.92
N SER A 90 -27.99 -26.59 5.34
CA SER A 90 -27.61 -25.97 6.61
C SER A 90 -26.11 -25.92 6.98
N GLY A 91 -25.63 -24.68 6.98
CA GLY A 91 -24.37 -24.31 7.61
C GLY A 91 -24.09 -22.82 7.37
N SER A 92 -24.87 -21.97 8.04
CA SER A 92 -24.62 -20.54 8.15
C SER A 92 -23.22 -20.31 8.74
N GLY A 93 -22.27 -19.96 7.89
CA GLY A 93 -20.97 -19.41 8.24
C GLY A 93 -20.84 -18.04 7.58
N SER A 94 -21.46 -17.04 8.20
CA SER A 94 -21.18 -15.63 7.88
C SER A 94 -19.68 -15.40 7.99
N LYS A 95 -19.00 -15.34 6.85
CA LYS A 95 -17.60 -14.92 6.77
C LYS A 95 -17.55 -13.45 7.16
N LYS A 96 -17.42 -13.20 8.49
CA LYS A 96 -17.04 -11.92 9.06
C LYS A 96 -15.84 -11.44 8.23
N ARG A 97 -15.95 -10.31 7.55
CA ARG A 97 -14.80 -9.58 7.00
C ARG A 97 -13.82 -9.41 8.17
N SER A 98 -12.76 -10.20 8.19
CA SER A 98 -11.75 -10.09 9.22
C SER A 98 -11.06 -8.73 9.04
N THR A 99 -11.15 -7.89 10.05
CA THR A 99 -10.40 -6.64 10.18
C THR A 99 -8.95 -6.91 10.55
N SER A 100 -8.43 -8.11 10.27
CA SER A 100 -7.06 -8.49 10.57
C SER A 100 -6.08 -7.64 9.76
N ALA A 101 -5.05 -7.14 10.43
CA ALA A 101 -3.94 -6.46 9.80
C ALA A 101 -2.93 -7.44 9.18
N VAL A 102 -3.01 -8.72 9.54
CA VAL A 102 -2.22 -9.80 8.97
C VAL A 102 -2.83 -10.27 7.66
N ILE A 103 -2.00 -10.40 6.63
CA ILE A 103 -2.40 -10.78 5.29
C ILE A 103 -2.29 -12.30 5.15
N GLU A 104 -3.38 -12.96 4.77
CA GLU A 104 -3.37 -14.38 4.45
C GLU A 104 -2.62 -14.63 3.14
N LEU A 105 -1.58 -15.45 3.20
CA LEU A 105 -0.71 -15.77 2.07
C LEU A 105 -0.89 -17.23 1.64
N THR A 106 -1.09 -17.41 0.34
CA THR A 106 -1.29 -18.70 -0.32
C THR A 106 -0.29 -18.86 -1.46
N GLU A 107 -0.13 -20.07 -2.00
CA GLU A 107 0.70 -20.30 -3.19
C GLU A 107 0.30 -19.41 -4.37
N ALA A 108 -0.99 -19.06 -4.48
CA ALA A 108 -1.51 -18.24 -5.57
C ALA A 108 -1.14 -16.76 -5.47
N ASN A 109 -1.04 -16.20 -4.25
CA ASN A 109 -0.81 -14.76 -4.04
C ASN A 109 0.59 -14.41 -3.55
N PHE A 110 1.34 -15.38 -3.01
CA PHE A 110 2.67 -15.15 -2.41
C PHE A 110 3.65 -14.51 -3.38
N GLY A 111 3.69 -14.97 -4.62
CA GLY A 111 4.54 -14.40 -5.67
C GLY A 111 4.32 -12.91 -5.83
N ALA A 112 3.07 -12.55 -6.15
CA ALA A 112 2.69 -11.17 -6.44
C ALA A 112 2.80 -10.22 -5.24
N LEU A 113 2.44 -10.70 -4.03
CA LEU A 113 2.43 -9.85 -2.83
C LEU A 113 3.80 -9.75 -2.18
N VAL A 114 4.55 -10.87 -2.08
CA VAL A 114 5.79 -10.92 -1.30
C VAL A 114 7.03 -10.80 -2.17
N THR A 115 7.20 -11.68 -3.18
CA THR A 115 8.46 -11.73 -3.93
C THR A 115 8.59 -10.67 -5.00
N ASP A 116 7.49 -10.29 -5.64
CA ASP A 116 7.47 -9.34 -6.75
C ASP A 116 7.25 -7.89 -6.29
N SER A 117 6.77 -7.69 -5.06
CA SER A 117 6.61 -6.35 -4.49
C SER A 117 7.96 -5.77 -4.05
N SER A 118 8.06 -4.45 -3.94
CA SER A 118 9.23 -3.76 -3.37
C SER A 118 9.16 -3.62 -1.85
N ASP A 119 8.04 -4.01 -1.23
CA ASP A 119 7.82 -3.83 0.19
C ASP A 119 8.57 -4.86 1.02
N MET A 120 8.92 -4.50 2.24
CA MET A 120 9.44 -5.45 3.21
C MET A 120 8.31 -6.29 3.80
N TRP A 121 8.55 -7.58 3.93
CA TRP A 121 7.60 -8.53 4.51
C TRP A 121 8.22 -9.33 5.64
N LEU A 122 7.41 -9.54 6.67
CA LEU A 122 7.60 -10.62 7.64
C LEU A 122 6.49 -11.66 7.42
N VAL A 123 6.86 -12.92 7.27
CA VAL A 123 5.93 -14.01 6.98
C VAL A 123 6.06 -15.10 8.02
N GLU A 124 4.97 -15.37 8.73
CA GLU A 124 4.83 -16.51 9.62
C GLU A 124 4.37 -17.73 8.83
N PHE A 125 5.07 -18.84 8.99
CA PHE A 125 4.64 -20.16 8.58
C PHE A 125 4.14 -20.89 9.80
N PHE A 126 2.87 -21.24 9.84
CA PHE A 126 2.21 -21.83 11.00
C PHE A 126 1.47 -23.12 10.66
N ALA A 127 1.03 -23.82 11.69
CA ALA A 127 0.06 -24.90 11.59
C ALA A 127 -1.10 -24.66 12.57
N PRO A 128 -2.38 -24.91 12.19
CA PRO A 128 -3.56 -24.60 13.01
C PRO A 128 -3.59 -25.31 14.38
N TRP A 129 -2.98 -26.49 14.45
CA TRP A 129 -2.88 -27.31 15.67
C TRP A 129 -1.70 -26.94 16.57
N CYS A 130 -0.79 -26.07 16.11
CA CYS A 130 0.45 -25.72 16.84
C CYS A 130 0.15 -24.76 18.00
N GLY A 131 0.43 -25.17 19.24
CA GLY A 131 0.24 -24.33 20.42
C GLY A 131 1.09 -23.08 20.46
N HIS A 132 2.36 -23.15 20.02
CA HIS A 132 3.24 -21.97 19.93
C HIS A 132 2.76 -20.96 18.89
N CYS A 133 2.15 -21.41 17.79
CA CYS A 133 1.56 -20.53 16.79
C CYS A 133 0.33 -19.79 17.36
N LYS A 134 -0.50 -20.48 18.13
CA LYS A 134 -1.65 -19.87 18.81
C LYS A 134 -1.23 -18.77 19.79
N ASN A 135 -0.13 -18.97 20.49
CA ASN A 135 0.43 -17.96 21.40
C ASN A 135 1.04 -16.77 20.63
N LEU A 136 1.64 -17.01 19.47
CA LEU A 136 2.19 -15.95 18.61
C LEU A 136 1.09 -15.12 17.92
N ALA A 137 -0.03 -15.70 17.56
CA ALA A 137 -1.07 -15.04 16.76
C ALA A 137 -1.53 -13.65 17.28
N PRO A 138 -1.81 -13.44 18.59
CA PRO A 138 -2.16 -12.12 19.10
C PRO A 138 -1.00 -11.11 19.01
N GLU A 139 0.23 -11.56 19.26
CA GLU A 139 1.44 -10.72 19.14
C GLU A 139 1.72 -10.36 17.68
N TRP A 140 1.51 -11.31 16.77
CA TRP A 140 1.64 -11.11 15.32
C TRP A 140 0.64 -10.10 14.79
N GLU A 141 -0.62 -10.20 15.20
CA GLU A 141 -1.68 -9.24 14.86
C GLU A 141 -1.39 -7.85 15.45
N SER A 142 -0.89 -7.76 16.68
CA SER A 142 -0.49 -6.51 17.32
C SER A 142 0.67 -5.86 16.57
N ALA A 143 1.70 -6.63 16.22
CA ALA A 143 2.83 -6.15 15.42
C ALA A 143 2.38 -5.67 14.03
N ALA A 144 1.48 -6.41 13.37
CA ALA A 144 0.94 -6.04 12.06
C ALA A 144 0.21 -4.68 12.09
N LYS A 145 -0.58 -4.42 13.14
CA LYS A 145 -1.24 -3.12 13.33
C LYS A 145 -0.24 -1.99 13.52
N GLN A 146 0.80 -2.20 14.32
CA GLN A 146 1.83 -1.18 14.58
C GLN A 146 2.67 -0.89 13.33
N LEU A 147 2.98 -1.91 12.53
CA LEU A 147 3.81 -1.81 11.33
C LEU A 147 3.03 -1.42 10.06
N LYS A 148 1.70 -1.28 10.16
CA LYS A 148 0.83 -0.97 9.02
C LYS A 148 1.34 0.25 8.23
N GLY A 149 1.50 0.08 6.92
CA GLY A 149 2.02 1.12 6.02
C GLY A 149 3.55 1.23 5.97
N GLN A 150 4.28 0.44 6.77
CA GLN A 150 5.75 0.41 6.79
C GLN A 150 6.29 -0.97 6.41
N VAL A 151 5.82 -2.01 7.09
CA VAL A 151 6.20 -3.40 6.85
C VAL A 151 4.93 -4.23 6.80
N SER A 152 4.82 -5.11 5.83
CA SER A 152 3.68 -6.01 5.69
C SER A 152 3.93 -7.30 6.47
N LEU A 153 2.93 -7.73 7.25
CA LEU A 153 2.94 -9.01 7.95
C LEU A 153 1.97 -9.97 7.28
N GLY A 154 2.44 -11.16 6.99
CA GLY A 154 1.62 -12.21 6.40
C GLY A 154 1.71 -13.52 7.18
N ALA A 155 0.72 -14.39 6.98
CA ALA A 155 0.68 -15.72 7.55
C ALA A 155 0.39 -16.76 6.45
N VAL A 156 1.14 -17.86 6.47
CA VAL A 156 0.98 -19.00 5.57
C VAL A 156 0.60 -20.21 6.41
N ASP A 157 -0.53 -20.81 6.13
CA ASP A 157 -0.82 -22.15 6.64
C ASP A 157 0.07 -23.17 5.91
N ALA A 158 1.12 -23.62 6.60
CA ALA A 158 2.09 -24.53 6.01
C ALA A 158 1.57 -25.97 5.88
N THR A 159 0.40 -26.27 6.45
CA THR A 159 -0.27 -27.57 6.29
C THR A 159 -1.03 -27.62 4.97
N GLU A 160 -1.57 -26.49 4.51
CA GLU A 160 -2.25 -26.35 3.23
C GLU A 160 -1.29 -25.97 2.10
N HIS A 161 -0.25 -25.18 2.38
CA HIS A 161 0.70 -24.65 1.42
C HIS A 161 2.11 -25.24 1.60
N GLN A 162 2.20 -26.57 1.51
CA GLN A 162 3.43 -27.32 1.73
C GLN A 162 4.53 -26.98 0.72
N GLY A 163 4.16 -26.58 -0.51
CA GLY A 163 5.11 -26.13 -1.54
C GLY A 163 5.86 -24.88 -1.10
N LEU A 164 5.18 -23.90 -0.49
CA LEU A 164 5.82 -22.71 0.08
C LEU A 164 6.70 -23.08 1.29
N ALA A 165 6.20 -23.91 2.20
CA ALA A 165 6.97 -24.36 3.36
C ALA A 165 8.29 -25.04 2.96
N SER A 166 8.24 -25.94 1.98
CA SER A 166 9.42 -26.63 1.44
C SER A 166 10.37 -25.65 0.74
N LYS A 167 9.86 -24.75 -0.11
CA LYS A 167 10.64 -23.74 -0.83
C LYS A 167 11.46 -22.85 0.10
N TYR A 168 10.89 -22.50 1.26
CA TYR A 168 11.55 -21.63 2.25
C TYR A 168 12.21 -22.41 3.40
N GLY A 169 12.31 -23.75 3.30
CA GLY A 169 13.04 -24.58 4.25
C GLY A 169 12.43 -24.56 5.66
N VAL A 170 11.11 -24.55 5.78
CA VAL A 170 10.39 -24.59 7.04
C VAL A 170 10.49 -26.01 7.64
N LYS A 171 11.12 -26.11 8.80
CA LYS A 171 11.34 -27.41 9.50
C LYS A 171 10.50 -27.57 10.76
N GLY A 172 9.80 -26.53 11.18
CA GLY A 172 8.97 -26.52 12.39
C GLY A 172 8.12 -25.26 12.49
N TYR A 173 7.22 -25.23 13.46
CA TYR A 173 6.23 -24.16 13.60
C TYR A 173 6.27 -23.51 14.99
N PRO A 174 6.09 -22.15 15.08
CA PRO A 174 6.08 -21.23 13.96
C PRO A 174 7.51 -20.97 13.45
N THR A 175 7.65 -20.82 12.12
CA THR A 175 8.85 -20.27 11.50
C THR A 175 8.53 -18.92 10.90
N ILE A 176 9.33 -17.90 11.24
CA ILE A 176 9.16 -16.54 10.71
C ILE A 176 10.29 -16.25 9.73
N LYS A 177 9.94 -15.81 8.54
CA LYS A 177 10.88 -15.40 7.48
C LYS A 177 10.72 -13.91 7.17
N MET A 178 11.83 -13.21 7.07
CA MET A 178 11.92 -11.82 6.63
C MET A 178 12.31 -11.76 5.15
N PHE A 179 11.56 -11.00 4.38
CA PHE A 179 11.82 -10.66 2.98
C PHE A 179 12.19 -9.19 2.92
N PRO A 180 13.45 -8.84 2.61
CA PRO A 180 13.89 -7.46 2.64
C PRO A 180 13.17 -6.61 1.58
N ALA A 181 13.11 -5.30 1.80
CA ALA A 181 12.60 -4.36 0.83
C ALA A 181 13.46 -4.34 -0.45
N GLY A 182 12.84 -3.99 -1.58
CA GLY A 182 13.51 -3.89 -2.86
C GLY A 182 13.36 -5.12 -3.76
N LYS A 183 14.10 -5.13 -4.88
CA LYS A 183 14.07 -6.23 -5.87
C LYS A 183 14.99 -7.37 -5.42
N LYS A 184 14.69 -8.62 -5.83
CA LYS A 184 15.49 -9.84 -5.55
C LYS A 184 15.60 -10.19 -4.06
N LYS A 185 14.46 -10.52 -3.48
CA LYS A 185 14.35 -10.85 -2.05
C LYS A 185 14.85 -12.25 -1.73
N LYS A 186 16.01 -12.35 -1.06
CA LYS A 186 16.41 -13.60 -0.40
C LYS A 186 15.83 -13.59 1.02
N ALA A 187 14.99 -14.57 1.32
CA ALA A 187 14.41 -14.73 2.64
C ALA A 187 15.50 -14.97 3.69
N ARG A 188 15.33 -14.37 4.87
CA ARG A 188 16.17 -14.56 6.06
C ARG A 188 15.32 -15.08 7.20
N ASP A 189 15.90 -15.91 8.07
CA ASP A 189 15.19 -16.35 9.28
C ASP A 189 15.12 -15.24 10.30
N TYR A 190 13.95 -15.07 10.90
CA TYR A 190 13.77 -14.24 12.07
C TYR A 190 14.04 -15.09 13.32
N GLN A 191 14.95 -14.66 14.16
CA GLN A 191 15.32 -15.36 15.39
C GLN A 191 15.17 -14.47 16.64
N GLY A 192 14.43 -13.38 16.51
CA GLY A 192 14.16 -12.45 17.60
C GLY A 192 13.06 -12.92 18.56
N PRO A 193 12.73 -12.09 19.56
CA PRO A 193 11.63 -12.33 20.48
C PRO A 193 10.28 -12.41 19.76
N ARG A 194 9.42 -13.31 20.17
CA ARG A 194 8.09 -13.54 19.56
C ARG A 194 6.99 -12.64 20.12
N GLU A 195 7.35 -11.61 20.83
CA GLU A 195 6.47 -10.56 21.36
C GLU A 195 6.33 -9.44 20.33
N ALA A 196 5.19 -8.76 20.31
CA ALA A 196 4.92 -7.69 19.35
C ALA A 196 6.02 -6.62 19.33
N ALA A 197 6.48 -6.20 20.50
CA ALA A 197 7.53 -5.19 20.62
C ALA A 197 8.86 -5.62 19.96
N GLY A 198 9.27 -6.88 20.15
CA GLY A 198 10.48 -7.44 19.55
C GLY A 198 10.38 -7.57 18.04
N ILE A 199 9.23 -8.01 17.53
CA ILE A 199 8.94 -8.13 16.12
C ILE A 199 8.98 -6.75 15.45
N VAL A 200 8.33 -5.75 16.07
CA VAL A 200 8.30 -4.37 15.57
C VAL A 200 9.70 -3.76 15.54
N ALA A 201 10.46 -3.87 16.63
CA ALA A 201 11.81 -3.32 16.72
C ALA A 201 12.72 -3.91 15.62
N TYR A 202 12.70 -5.21 15.44
CA TYR A 202 13.46 -5.89 14.38
C TYR A 202 13.04 -5.42 12.98
N ALA A 203 11.72 -5.39 12.72
CA ALA A 203 11.21 -4.98 11.42
C ALA A 203 11.64 -3.55 11.05
N LEU A 204 11.55 -2.62 11.99
CA LEU A 204 11.93 -1.23 11.78
C LEU A 204 13.45 -1.07 11.59
N GLN A 205 14.26 -1.81 12.36
CA GLN A 205 15.72 -1.83 12.17
C GLN A 205 16.06 -2.33 10.76
N GLN A 206 15.50 -3.46 10.33
CA GLN A 206 15.76 -4.01 8.99
C GLN A 206 15.29 -3.08 7.87
N LEU A 207 14.19 -2.37 8.10
CA LEU A 207 13.69 -1.38 7.15
C LEU A 207 14.64 -0.16 7.05
N ASP A 208 15.22 0.29 8.16
CA ASP A 208 16.21 1.36 8.17
C ASP A 208 17.51 0.96 7.47
N GLU A 209 18.00 -0.25 7.71
CA GLU A 209 19.17 -0.81 7.05
C GLU A 209 18.97 -0.97 5.54
N SER A 210 17.73 -1.20 5.09
CA SER A 210 17.40 -1.31 3.67
C SER A 210 17.54 -0.01 2.88
N GLY A 211 17.63 1.15 3.56
CA GLY A 211 17.70 2.47 2.93
C GLY A 211 16.43 2.91 2.17
N VAL A 212 15.37 2.11 2.22
CA VAL A 212 14.11 2.43 1.52
C VAL A 212 13.43 3.62 2.20
N PRO A 213 13.12 4.69 1.44
CA PRO A 213 12.44 5.86 2.00
C PRO A 213 11.02 5.48 2.48
N PRO A 214 10.49 6.16 3.50
CA PRO A 214 9.12 5.94 3.94
C PRO A 214 8.12 6.26 2.82
N SER A 215 7.05 5.49 2.73
CA SER A 215 5.96 5.78 1.82
C SER A 215 5.14 6.95 2.37
N ILE A 216 5.07 8.05 1.62
CA ILE A 216 4.34 9.26 2.01
C ILE A 216 3.31 9.56 0.90
N PRO A 217 2.08 9.06 1.02
CA PRO A 217 1.06 9.24 -0.01
C PRO A 217 0.60 10.70 -0.11
N GLN A 218 0.25 11.11 -1.32
CA GLN A 218 -0.42 12.39 -1.55
C GLN A 218 -1.91 12.26 -1.26
N ILE A 219 -2.45 13.14 -0.43
CA ILE A 219 -3.89 13.26 -0.18
C ILE A 219 -4.50 14.07 -1.33
N THR A 220 -5.21 13.37 -2.20
CA THR A 220 -5.87 13.97 -3.37
C THR A 220 -7.40 14.03 -3.22
N ASN A 221 -7.96 13.26 -2.29
CA ASN A 221 -9.39 13.18 -2.02
C ASN A 221 -9.67 12.55 -0.65
N GLU A 222 -10.93 12.60 -0.23
CA GLU A 222 -11.40 12.09 1.06
C GLU A 222 -11.08 10.60 1.27
N LYS A 223 -11.26 9.75 0.25
CA LYS A 223 -10.98 8.31 0.36
C LYS A 223 -9.50 8.03 0.67
N VAL A 224 -8.59 8.80 0.06
CA VAL A 224 -7.16 8.70 0.36
C VAL A 224 -6.87 9.18 1.77
N PHE A 225 -7.52 10.26 2.21
CA PHE A 225 -7.41 10.74 3.59
C PHE A 225 -7.91 9.69 4.59
N GLU A 226 -9.10 9.12 4.37
CA GLU A 226 -9.66 8.08 5.23
C GLU A 226 -8.74 6.85 5.32
N SER A 227 -8.26 6.34 4.18
CA SER A 227 -7.39 5.16 4.17
C SER A 227 -6.02 5.41 4.80
N THR A 228 -5.50 6.63 4.70
CA THR A 228 -4.16 6.99 5.20
C THR A 228 -4.20 7.47 6.65
N CYS A 229 -5.16 8.33 6.99
CA CYS A 229 -5.21 9.05 8.26
C CYS A 229 -6.29 8.53 9.22
N ALA A 230 -7.52 8.31 8.74
CA ALA A 230 -8.65 7.98 9.61
C ALA A 230 -8.74 6.49 9.95
N GLY A 231 -8.27 5.62 9.07
CA GLY A 231 -8.31 4.15 9.24
C GLY A 231 -7.23 3.57 10.16
N ASN A 232 -6.38 4.38 10.77
CA ASN A 232 -5.26 3.96 11.59
C ASN A 232 -5.35 4.59 12.99
N GLN A 233 -4.92 3.85 14.02
CA GLN A 233 -4.78 4.37 15.38
C GLN A 233 -3.58 5.32 15.56
N LYS A 234 -2.98 5.76 14.45
CA LYS A 234 -1.81 6.64 14.44
C LYS A 234 -2.22 8.11 14.27
N LEU A 235 -1.40 8.99 14.80
CA LEU A 235 -1.49 10.41 14.54
C LEU A 235 -1.08 10.69 13.09
N CYS A 236 -1.92 11.39 12.33
CA CYS A 236 -1.64 11.70 10.94
C CYS A 236 -0.91 13.03 10.79
N VAL A 237 0.30 13.00 10.27
CA VAL A 237 1.09 14.18 9.92
C VAL A 237 0.85 14.51 8.46
N ILE A 238 0.21 15.62 8.19
CA ILE A 238 -0.02 16.11 6.82
C ILE A 238 0.84 17.33 6.58
N MET A 239 1.64 17.26 5.53
CA MET A 239 2.38 18.40 5.03
C MET A 239 1.66 19.02 3.84
N PHE A 240 1.37 20.31 3.94
CA PHE A 240 0.87 21.12 2.83
C PHE A 240 2.04 21.83 2.17
N VAL A 241 2.37 21.43 0.95
CA VAL A 241 3.46 22.03 0.17
C VAL A 241 2.94 23.11 -0.77
N PRO A 242 3.71 24.14 -1.08
CA PRO A 242 3.31 25.14 -2.08
C PRO A 242 2.95 24.48 -3.42
N HIS A 243 2.02 25.11 -4.14
CA HIS A 243 1.66 24.67 -5.46
C HIS A 243 2.90 24.61 -6.39
N ILE A 244 2.92 23.66 -7.31
CA ILE A 244 4.08 23.47 -8.21
C ILE A 244 4.41 24.72 -9.04
N LEU A 245 3.41 25.54 -9.35
CA LEU A 245 3.62 26.80 -10.07
C LEU A 245 4.33 27.87 -9.22
N ASP A 246 4.20 27.80 -7.88
CA ASP A 246 4.82 28.76 -6.98
C ASP A 246 6.25 28.35 -6.58
N SER A 247 6.46 27.06 -6.37
CA SER A 247 7.74 26.53 -5.86
C SER A 247 8.62 25.88 -6.93
N LEU A 248 8.08 25.69 -8.14
CA LEU A 248 8.65 24.86 -9.20
C LEU A 248 8.88 23.41 -8.72
N ALA A 249 9.19 22.50 -9.64
CA ALA A 249 9.44 21.11 -9.28
C ALA A 249 10.60 20.92 -8.27
N LYS A 250 11.64 21.74 -8.41
CA LYS A 250 12.81 21.70 -7.51
C LYS A 250 12.43 22.09 -6.08
N GLY A 251 11.70 23.17 -5.89
CA GLY A 251 11.27 23.62 -4.55
C GLY A 251 10.34 22.61 -3.89
N ARG A 252 9.33 22.11 -4.64
CA ARG A 252 8.43 21.08 -4.13
C ARG A 252 9.18 19.82 -3.69
N ASN A 253 10.14 19.34 -4.49
CA ASN A 253 10.91 18.16 -4.15
C ASN A 253 11.74 18.37 -2.87
N GLN A 254 12.35 19.55 -2.67
CA GLN A 254 13.07 19.87 -1.43
C GLN A 254 12.15 19.78 -0.19
N TYR A 255 10.91 20.22 -0.27
CA TYR A 255 9.96 20.06 0.82
C TYR A 255 9.63 18.60 1.09
N LEU A 256 9.40 17.81 0.03
CA LEU A 256 9.12 16.37 0.13
C LEU A 256 10.33 15.58 0.65
N ASP A 257 11.55 15.95 0.24
CA ASP A 257 12.78 15.35 0.76
C ASP A 257 12.92 15.60 2.27
N THR A 258 12.65 16.83 2.72
CA THR A 258 12.63 17.18 4.15
C THR A 258 11.60 16.33 4.90
N LEU A 259 10.39 16.16 4.34
CA LEU A 259 9.37 15.31 4.94
C LEU A 259 9.81 13.85 5.00
N ALA A 260 10.43 13.34 3.94
CA ALA A 260 10.96 11.96 3.91
C ALA A 260 12.02 11.73 4.98
N GLU A 261 12.91 12.70 5.20
CA GLU A 261 13.91 12.64 6.26
C GLU A 261 13.29 12.68 7.67
N VAL A 262 12.26 13.51 7.87
CA VAL A 262 11.50 13.56 9.13
C VAL A 262 10.79 12.24 9.36
N ALA A 263 10.05 11.74 8.36
CA ALA A 263 9.36 10.48 8.46
C ALA A 263 10.31 9.30 8.72
N LYS A 264 11.50 9.31 8.12
CA LYS A 264 12.55 8.32 8.41
C LYS A 264 13.02 8.40 9.87
N SER A 265 13.25 9.60 10.39
CA SER A 265 13.71 9.78 11.78
C SER A 265 12.63 9.46 12.83
N GLN A 266 11.36 9.40 12.40
CA GLN A 266 10.21 9.10 13.24
C GLN A 266 9.63 7.70 13.00
N ARG A 267 10.40 6.79 12.40
CA ARG A 267 10.01 5.38 12.31
C ARG A 267 9.83 4.78 13.71
N GLY A 268 8.81 3.98 13.89
CA GLY A 268 8.44 3.43 15.20
C GLY A 268 7.63 4.37 16.10
N SER A 269 7.55 5.66 15.77
CA SER A 269 6.66 6.60 16.45
C SER A 269 5.19 6.41 16.02
N PRO A 270 4.22 6.88 16.80
CA PRO A 270 2.80 6.72 16.47
C PRO A 270 2.34 7.66 15.34
N PHE A 271 3.22 7.99 14.40
CA PHE A 271 2.92 8.88 13.29
C PHE A 271 2.72 8.12 11.98
N GLN A 272 1.75 8.60 11.19
CA GLN A 272 1.57 8.29 9.78
C GLN A 272 1.77 9.57 8.99
N PHE A 273 2.58 9.53 7.94
CA PHE A 273 2.92 10.71 7.14
C PHE A 273 2.18 10.73 5.81
N ALA A 274 1.72 11.92 5.43
CA ALA A 274 1.11 12.20 4.14
C ALA A 274 1.44 13.63 3.71
N TRP A 275 1.16 13.98 2.47
CA TRP A 275 1.28 15.35 2.00
C TRP A 275 0.10 15.74 1.11
N SER A 276 -0.17 17.02 1.00
CA SER A 276 -1.14 17.61 0.08
C SER A 276 -0.53 18.83 -0.59
N GLU A 277 -1.00 19.16 -1.78
CA GLU A 277 -0.70 20.44 -2.40
C GLU A 277 -1.52 21.52 -1.71
N GLY A 278 -0.91 22.66 -1.38
CA GLY A 278 -1.57 23.78 -0.74
C GLY A 278 -2.67 24.35 -1.63
N GLY A 279 -3.84 24.60 -1.07
CA GLY A 279 -5.04 25.00 -1.78
C GLY A 279 -5.84 23.87 -2.43
N ALA A 280 -5.29 22.62 -2.47
CA ALA A 280 -6.01 21.49 -3.05
C ALA A 280 -7.12 20.93 -2.14
N GLN A 281 -7.02 21.15 -0.82
CA GLN A 281 -7.95 20.65 0.19
C GLN A 281 -8.56 21.81 0.99
N GLN A 282 -9.13 22.80 0.30
CA GLN A 282 -9.59 24.08 0.87
C GLN A 282 -10.38 23.95 2.16
N LYS A 283 -11.43 23.09 2.18
CA LYS A 283 -12.25 22.87 3.37
C LYS A 283 -11.45 22.40 4.58
N MET A 284 -10.51 21.49 4.37
CA MET A 284 -9.66 20.96 5.42
C MET A 284 -8.67 22.03 5.89
N GLU A 285 -8.11 22.79 4.98
CA GLU A 285 -7.15 23.86 5.24
C GLU A 285 -7.80 25.03 6.00
N GLU A 286 -9.02 25.42 5.63
CA GLU A 286 -9.83 26.42 6.35
C GLU A 286 -10.17 25.97 7.77
N MET A 287 -10.64 24.72 7.96
CA MET A 287 -10.93 24.19 9.30
C MET A 287 -9.72 24.16 10.23
N MET A 288 -8.51 24.00 9.66
CA MET A 288 -7.27 23.98 10.43
C MET A 288 -6.61 25.36 10.56
N GLY A 289 -7.22 26.40 9.99
CA GLY A 289 -6.70 27.76 10.05
C GLY A 289 -5.36 27.95 9.32
N LEU A 290 -5.14 27.25 8.21
CA LEU A 290 -3.91 27.35 7.41
C LEU A 290 -3.92 28.59 6.50
N THR A 291 -4.15 29.77 7.09
CA THR A 291 -4.24 31.05 6.37
C THR A 291 -2.88 31.77 6.24
N PHE A 292 -1.84 31.24 6.87
CA PHE A 292 -0.53 31.89 6.93
C PHE A 292 0.44 31.44 5.80
N GLY A 293 -0.05 30.61 4.87
CA GLY A 293 0.72 30.20 3.68
C GLY A 293 1.42 28.82 3.82
N TYR A 294 2.17 28.46 2.80
CA TYR A 294 2.82 27.17 2.67
C TYR A 294 4.35 27.33 2.59
N PRO A 295 5.15 26.35 3.05
CA PRO A 295 4.73 25.04 3.55
C PRO A 295 4.14 25.10 4.97
N ALA A 296 3.18 24.23 5.27
CA ALA A 296 2.59 24.05 6.58
C ALA A 296 2.55 22.57 6.96
N ALA A 297 2.66 22.26 8.25
CA ALA A 297 2.51 20.90 8.75
C ALA A 297 1.45 20.85 9.86
N VAL A 298 0.60 19.84 9.79
CA VAL A 298 -0.48 19.61 10.74
C VAL A 298 -0.41 18.18 11.23
N VAL A 299 -0.61 17.97 12.53
CA VAL A 299 -0.82 16.65 13.11
C VAL A 299 -2.27 16.51 13.50
N ILE A 300 -2.92 15.46 13.04
CA ILE A 300 -4.35 15.18 13.27
C ILE A 300 -4.49 13.89 14.06
N SER A 301 -5.30 13.92 15.12
CA SER A 301 -5.85 12.72 15.75
C SER A 301 -7.29 12.55 15.27
N ALA A 302 -7.51 11.62 14.36
CA ALA A 302 -8.87 11.32 13.87
C ALA A 302 -9.77 10.75 14.98
N GLU A 303 -9.19 9.99 15.90
CA GLU A 303 -9.90 9.41 17.06
C GLU A 303 -10.40 10.50 18.03
N LYS A 304 -9.51 11.41 18.42
CA LYS A 304 -9.82 12.48 19.37
C LYS A 304 -10.44 13.71 18.72
N LYS A 305 -10.48 13.78 17.38
CA LYS A 305 -10.96 14.94 16.60
C LYS A 305 -10.25 16.25 16.97
N VAL A 306 -8.95 16.17 17.23
CA VAL A 306 -8.09 17.33 17.54
C VAL A 306 -6.94 17.40 16.54
N TYR A 307 -6.40 18.59 16.37
CA TYR A 307 -5.25 18.82 15.52
C TYR A 307 -4.29 19.83 16.14
N ALA A 308 -3.02 19.76 15.73
CA ALA A 308 -2.00 20.73 16.08
C ALA A 308 -1.31 21.23 14.81
N VAL A 309 -1.08 22.54 14.73
CA VAL A 309 -0.44 23.18 13.57
C VAL A 309 0.97 23.59 13.93
N GLN A 310 1.94 23.22 13.10
CA GLN A 310 3.32 23.66 13.24
C GLN A 310 3.44 25.13 12.84
N ARG A 311 3.88 25.96 13.79
CA ARG A 311 4.13 27.39 13.60
C ARG A 311 5.63 27.66 13.78
N GLY A 312 6.36 27.80 12.69
CA GLY A 312 7.79 28.06 12.77
C GLY A 312 8.50 27.80 11.45
N SER A 313 9.81 28.00 11.43
CA SER A 313 10.60 27.80 10.21
C SER A 313 10.60 26.33 9.76
N TRP A 314 10.53 26.14 8.46
CA TRP A 314 10.53 24.83 7.82
C TRP A 314 11.93 24.22 7.86
N SER A 315 12.17 23.31 8.77
CA SER A 315 13.41 22.54 8.85
C SER A 315 13.15 21.19 9.53
N LYS A 316 13.95 20.19 9.21
CA LYS A 316 13.90 18.87 9.87
C LYS A 316 13.91 19.00 11.40
N LYS A 317 14.82 19.81 11.95
CA LYS A 317 14.96 20.03 13.40
C LYS A 317 13.66 20.54 14.02
N ASN A 318 13.04 21.55 13.43
CA ASN A 318 11.83 22.16 13.96
C ASN A 318 10.61 21.23 13.82
N LEU A 319 10.50 20.51 12.69
CA LEU A 319 9.45 19.52 12.50
C LEU A 319 9.55 18.37 13.52
N VAL A 320 10.75 17.83 13.73
CA VAL A 320 10.96 16.78 14.74
C VAL A 320 10.65 17.29 16.14
N SER A 321 11.09 18.52 16.48
CA SER A 321 10.78 19.15 17.77
C SER A 321 9.27 19.33 17.97
N PHE A 322 8.55 19.78 16.94
CA PHE A 322 7.10 19.90 16.95
C PHE A 322 6.43 18.53 17.19
N LEU A 323 6.81 17.51 16.44
CA LEU A 323 6.23 16.16 16.57
C LEU A 323 6.46 15.58 17.98
N ASN A 324 7.66 15.76 18.54
CA ASN A 324 7.95 15.34 19.91
C ASN A 324 7.12 16.13 20.93
N GLY A 325 6.86 17.40 20.67
CA GLY A 325 5.98 18.23 21.47
C GLY A 325 4.52 17.76 21.46
N VAL A 326 4.03 17.28 20.29
CA VAL A 326 2.68 16.70 20.18
C VAL A 326 2.57 15.42 21.01
N ILE A 327 3.57 14.52 20.94
CA ILE A 327 3.55 13.28 21.75
C ILE A 327 3.57 13.61 23.25
N SER A 328 4.33 14.62 23.66
CA SER A 328 4.42 15.05 25.07
C SER A 328 3.23 15.89 25.56
N GLY A 329 2.23 16.13 24.72
CA GLY A 329 1.02 16.88 25.06
C GLY A 329 1.17 18.39 25.13
N ARG A 330 2.27 18.97 24.60
CA ARG A 330 2.52 20.41 24.63
C ARG A 330 1.65 21.23 23.67
N PHE A 331 1.04 20.60 22.69
CA PHE A 331 0.29 21.24 21.60
C PHE A 331 -1.14 20.70 21.46
N VAL A 332 -1.68 20.13 22.51
CA VAL A 332 -3.07 19.63 22.54
C VAL A 332 -3.94 20.59 23.32
#